data_cdf33e88d0b145832f96666aa0c61984
#
_entry.id   cdf33e88d0b145832f96666aa0c61984
#
_cell.length_a   1.000
_cell.length_b   1.000
_cell.length_c   1.000
_cell.angle_alpha   90.00
_cell.angle_beta   90.00
_cell.angle_gamma   90.00
#
_symmetry.space_group_name_H-M   'P 1'
#
loop_
_entity.id
_entity.type
_entity.pdbx_description
1 polymer ?
#
loop_
_entity_poly.entity_id
_entity_poly.type
_entity_poly.pdbx_seq_one_letter_code
_entity_poly.pdbx_strand_id
1 'polypeptide(L)'
;MHTIKIGILVSSDRASQGIYEDISGKAIQEVLNEYILNPCEYHYHIISDEQELIESNLKHLSDKKGCDLIVTTGGTGPAKRDVTPEATQNVCEKMLPGFGELMRSVSLKYVPTAILSRQSAGIRGKSLIINLPGKPKSIRECLEAVFPAVPYCIDLIEGGYIHANTANIHIFRPKA
;
A
#
# COMPACT_ATOMS: atom_id res chain seq x y z
N MET A 1 -19.33 13.28 2.95
CA MET A 1 -18.08 12.64 3.42
C MET A 1 -16.89 13.31 2.74
N HIS A 2 -15.78 13.43 3.45
CA HIS A 2 -14.52 13.92 2.88
C HIS A 2 -14.01 12.95 1.81
N THR A 3 -13.45 13.47 0.72
CA THR A 3 -12.82 12.65 -0.31
C THR A 3 -11.47 12.12 0.19
N ILE A 4 -11.24 10.83 0.10
CA ILE A 4 -9.97 10.20 0.44
C ILE A 4 -9.10 10.14 -0.80
N LYS A 5 -7.87 10.63 -0.70
CA LYS A 5 -6.88 10.61 -1.78
C LYS A 5 -5.99 9.39 -1.61
N ILE A 6 -5.94 8.58 -2.64
CA ILE A 6 -5.22 7.29 -2.63
C ILE A 6 -4.21 7.25 -3.76
N GLY A 7 -2.95 7.04 -3.40
CA GLY A 7 -1.89 6.74 -4.37
C GLY A 7 -1.78 5.24 -4.60
N ILE A 8 -1.74 4.81 -5.85
CA ILE A 8 -1.39 3.44 -6.23
C ILE A 8 -0.13 3.51 -7.08
N LEU A 9 0.93 2.88 -6.60
CA LEU A 9 2.22 2.84 -7.28
C LEU A 9 2.59 1.41 -7.63
N VAL A 10 2.57 1.11 -8.93
CA VAL A 10 2.98 -0.18 -9.46
C VAL A 10 4.43 -0.10 -9.91
N SER A 11 5.31 -0.84 -9.23
CA SER A 11 6.72 -0.97 -9.59
C SER A 11 6.92 -2.27 -10.38
N SER A 12 7.12 -2.15 -11.69
CA SER A 12 7.31 -3.29 -12.57
C SER A 12 7.94 -2.85 -13.90
N ASP A 13 9.14 -3.34 -14.19
CA ASP A 13 9.81 -3.11 -15.49
C ASP A 13 8.92 -3.55 -16.65
N ARG A 14 8.28 -4.71 -16.53
CA ARG A 14 7.46 -5.28 -17.60
C ARG A 14 6.15 -4.52 -17.82
N ALA A 15 5.48 -4.14 -16.75
CA ALA A 15 4.24 -3.35 -16.85
C ALA A 15 4.52 -1.93 -17.35
N SER A 16 5.61 -1.30 -16.91
CA SER A 16 6.01 0.03 -17.36
C SER A 16 6.36 0.10 -18.86
N GLN A 17 6.83 -1.01 -19.42
CA GLN A 17 7.15 -1.16 -20.85
C GLN A 17 5.94 -1.63 -21.68
N GLY A 18 4.77 -1.84 -21.07
CA GLY A 18 3.58 -2.34 -21.75
C GLY A 18 3.66 -3.81 -22.19
N ILE A 19 4.58 -4.60 -21.64
CA ILE A 19 4.76 -6.03 -21.97
C ILE A 19 3.56 -6.86 -21.49
N TYR A 20 2.95 -6.48 -20.37
CA TYR A 20 1.70 -7.07 -19.88
C TYR A 20 0.81 -6.01 -19.23
N GLU A 21 -0.48 -6.33 -19.11
CA GLU A 21 -1.45 -5.47 -18.44
C GLU A 21 -1.25 -5.55 -16.93
N ASP A 22 -1.30 -4.39 -16.25
CA ASP A 22 -1.27 -4.33 -14.80
C ASP A 22 -2.59 -4.79 -14.19
N ILE A 23 -2.57 -5.98 -13.60
CA ILE A 23 -3.69 -6.55 -12.84
C ILE A 23 -3.57 -6.28 -11.34
N SER A 24 -2.36 -6.00 -10.85
CA SER A 24 -2.07 -5.82 -9.42
C SER A 24 -2.61 -4.51 -8.90
N GLY A 25 -2.31 -3.40 -9.57
CA GLY A 25 -2.83 -2.09 -9.18
C GLY A 25 -4.35 -2.01 -9.28
N LYS A 26 -4.94 -2.65 -10.30
CA LYS A 26 -6.41 -2.77 -10.42
C LYS A 26 -7.01 -3.55 -9.26
N ALA A 27 -6.38 -4.66 -8.84
CA ALA A 27 -6.82 -5.43 -7.68
C ALA A 27 -6.79 -4.61 -6.39
N ILE A 28 -5.77 -3.76 -6.19
CA ILE A 28 -5.73 -2.84 -5.06
C ILE A 28 -6.93 -1.90 -5.08
N GLN A 29 -7.19 -1.27 -6.22
CA GLN A 29 -8.30 -0.32 -6.36
C GLN A 29 -9.66 -0.98 -6.10
N GLU A 30 -9.87 -2.18 -6.62
CA GLU A 30 -11.09 -2.96 -6.38
C GLU A 30 -11.31 -3.23 -4.90
N VAL A 31 -10.30 -3.74 -4.20
CA VAL A 31 -10.39 -4.04 -2.76
C VAL A 31 -10.65 -2.78 -1.93
N LEU A 32 -9.97 -1.67 -2.23
CA LEU A 32 -10.17 -0.42 -1.51
C LEU A 32 -11.56 0.17 -1.77
N ASN A 33 -12.10 0.04 -2.98
CA ASN A 33 -13.48 0.45 -3.29
C ASN A 33 -14.52 -0.39 -2.54
N GLU A 34 -14.23 -1.66 -2.25
CA GLU A 34 -15.10 -2.49 -1.40
C GLU A 34 -15.07 -2.06 0.08
N TYR A 35 -13.92 -1.57 0.56
CA TYR A 35 -13.68 -1.30 1.98
C TYR A 35 -14.00 0.14 2.40
N ILE A 36 -13.92 1.11 1.49
CA ILE A 36 -14.06 2.54 1.79
C ILE A 36 -15.37 3.08 1.22
N LEU A 37 -16.18 3.69 2.08
CA LEU A 37 -17.44 4.33 1.68
C LEU A 37 -17.27 5.78 1.19
N ASN A 38 -16.17 6.44 1.55
CA ASN A 38 -15.89 7.78 1.08
C ASN A 38 -15.75 7.82 -0.44
N PRO A 39 -16.04 8.95 -1.10
CA PRO A 39 -15.53 9.21 -2.44
C PRO A 39 -14.00 9.08 -2.43
N CYS A 40 -13.44 8.34 -3.38
CA CYS A 40 -11.99 8.16 -3.50
C CYS A 40 -11.46 8.84 -4.76
N GLU A 41 -10.37 9.60 -4.59
CA GLU A 41 -9.60 10.16 -5.71
C GLU A 41 -8.31 9.36 -5.83
N TYR A 42 -8.14 8.64 -6.95
CA TYR A 42 -6.98 7.78 -7.18
C TYR A 42 -5.92 8.48 -8.03
N HIS A 43 -4.68 8.43 -7.55
CA HIS A 43 -3.48 8.79 -8.29
C HIS A 43 -2.71 7.49 -8.59
N TYR A 44 -2.79 7.03 -9.84
CA TYR A 44 -2.34 5.71 -10.26
C TYR A 44 -1.12 5.83 -11.17
N HIS A 45 0.02 5.29 -10.75
CA HIS A 45 1.27 5.36 -11.50
C HIS A 45 1.86 3.96 -11.70
N ILE A 46 2.33 3.68 -12.91
CA ILE A 46 3.09 2.47 -13.25
C ILE A 46 4.48 2.92 -13.64
N ILE A 47 5.49 2.42 -12.93
CA ILE A 47 6.89 2.81 -13.10
C ILE A 47 7.81 1.59 -13.17
N SER A 48 9.03 1.79 -13.69
CA SER A 48 10.08 0.77 -13.66
C SER A 48 10.63 0.56 -12.24
N ASP A 49 11.30 -0.58 -12.02
CA ASP A 49 11.89 -0.99 -10.73
C ASP A 49 13.21 -0.25 -10.46
N GLU A 50 13.16 1.08 -10.42
CA GLU A 50 14.28 1.97 -10.10
C GLU A 50 14.04 2.66 -8.77
N GLN A 51 14.97 2.51 -7.82
CA GLN A 51 14.80 3.02 -6.45
C GLN A 51 14.54 4.52 -6.42
N GLU A 52 15.32 5.32 -7.13
CA GLU A 52 15.15 6.78 -7.16
C GLU A 52 13.79 7.20 -7.75
N LEU A 53 13.30 6.45 -8.72
CA LEU A 53 12.01 6.69 -9.35
C LEU A 53 10.85 6.35 -8.39
N ILE A 54 10.97 5.26 -7.65
CA ILE A 54 10.01 4.89 -6.60
C ILE A 54 9.99 5.97 -5.52
N GLU A 55 11.15 6.38 -5.02
CA GLU A 55 11.27 7.43 -3.99
C GLU A 55 10.64 8.75 -4.44
N SER A 56 10.94 9.21 -5.67
CA SER A 56 10.39 10.46 -6.20
C SER A 56 8.87 10.41 -6.36
N ASN A 57 8.32 9.27 -6.78
CA ASN A 57 6.88 9.08 -6.89
C ASN A 57 6.20 9.02 -5.52
N LEU A 58 6.77 8.34 -4.53
CA LEU A 58 6.24 8.32 -3.16
C LEU A 58 6.21 9.72 -2.55
N LYS A 59 7.29 10.48 -2.71
CA LYS A 59 7.34 11.89 -2.27
C LYS A 59 6.29 12.74 -2.99
N HIS A 60 6.14 12.59 -4.29
CA HIS A 60 5.16 13.34 -5.07
C HIS A 60 3.72 13.03 -4.62
N LEU A 61 3.39 11.75 -4.45
CA LEU A 61 2.06 11.33 -4.00
C LEU A 61 1.74 11.85 -2.59
N SER A 62 2.71 11.83 -1.69
CA SER A 62 2.54 12.37 -0.33
C SER A 62 2.54 13.89 -0.30
N ASP A 63 3.60 14.52 -0.78
CA ASP A 63 3.87 15.95 -0.53
C ASP A 63 3.10 16.86 -1.49
N LYS A 64 2.86 16.44 -2.73
CA LYS A 64 2.19 17.27 -3.75
C LYS A 64 0.73 16.89 -3.97
N LYS A 65 0.42 15.61 -4.05
CA LYS A 65 -0.95 15.12 -4.20
C LYS A 65 -1.71 15.08 -2.88
N GLY A 66 -1.00 14.99 -1.76
CA GLY A 66 -1.60 14.92 -0.43
C GLY A 66 -2.41 13.64 -0.23
N CYS A 67 -1.89 12.51 -0.72
CA CYS A 67 -2.56 11.23 -0.54
C CYS A 67 -2.60 10.84 0.94
N ASP A 68 -3.77 10.41 1.41
CA ASP A 68 -3.95 9.89 2.77
C ASP A 68 -3.35 8.49 2.91
N LEU A 69 -3.54 7.68 1.87
CA LEU A 69 -3.05 6.32 1.76
C LEU A 69 -2.28 6.16 0.46
N ILE A 70 -1.08 5.60 0.52
CA ILE A 70 -0.30 5.23 -0.65
C ILE A 70 -0.01 3.74 -0.57
N VAL A 71 -0.39 3.00 -1.59
CA VAL A 71 -0.20 1.56 -1.66
C VAL A 71 0.68 1.23 -2.84
N THR A 72 1.78 0.51 -2.59
CA THR A 72 2.65 0.03 -3.65
C THR A 72 2.43 -1.45 -3.91
N THR A 73 2.71 -1.91 -5.11
CA THR A 73 2.76 -3.33 -5.45
C THR A 73 3.96 -3.59 -6.35
N GLY A 74 4.61 -4.74 -6.15
CA GLY A 74 5.84 -5.12 -6.84
C GLY A 74 7.12 -4.73 -6.10
N GLY A 75 8.22 -5.33 -6.48
CA GLY A 75 9.56 -5.03 -6.00
C GLY A 75 9.82 -5.31 -4.52
N THR A 76 9.12 -6.28 -3.90
CA THR A 76 9.22 -6.58 -2.47
C THR A 76 9.99 -7.86 -2.12
N GLY A 77 10.48 -8.59 -3.11
CA GLY A 77 11.24 -9.82 -2.91
C GLY A 77 12.75 -9.59 -2.70
N PRO A 78 13.56 -10.65 -2.74
CA PRO A 78 15.00 -10.59 -2.55
C PRO A 78 15.80 -10.41 -3.84
N ALA A 79 15.14 -10.27 -5.00
CA ALA A 79 15.84 -10.10 -6.27
C ALA A 79 16.57 -8.74 -6.32
N LYS A 80 17.60 -8.67 -7.15
CA LYS A 80 18.44 -7.47 -7.25
C LYS A 80 17.65 -6.20 -7.62
N ARG A 81 16.60 -6.34 -8.44
CA ARG A 81 15.76 -5.23 -8.84
C ARG A 81 14.57 -4.97 -7.90
N ASP A 82 14.41 -5.78 -6.85
CA ASP A 82 13.40 -5.55 -5.82
C ASP A 82 13.93 -4.52 -4.83
N VAL A 83 13.52 -3.26 -4.97
CA VAL A 83 14.03 -2.13 -4.18
C VAL A 83 12.92 -1.27 -3.56
N THR A 84 11.68 -1.74 -3.62
CA THR A 84 10.54 -1.00 -3.06
C THR A 84 10.64 -0.80 -1.54
N PRO A 85 11.05 -1.80 -0.73
CA PRO A 85 11.22 -1.59 0.71
C PRO A 85 12.30 -0.57 1.05
N GLU A 86 13.40 -0.56 0.34
CA GLU A 86 14.49 0.41 0.52
C GLU A 86 14.01 1.83 0.19
N ALA A 87 13.32 1.99 -0.94
CA ALA A 87 12.75 3.28 -1.33
C ALA A 87 11.74 3.79 -0.29
N THR A 88 10.88 2.91 0.20
CA THR A 88 9.88 3.24 1.24
C THR A 88 10.56 3.69 2.52
N GLN A 89 11.58 2.96 2.98
CA GLN A 89 12.34 3.32 4.17
C GLN A 89 13.02 4.68 4.04
N ASN A 90 13.58 4.98 2.87
CA ASN A 90 14.28 6.24 2.62
C ASN A 90 13.34 7.47 2.65
N VAL A 91 12.08 7.32 2.30
CA VAL A 91 11.14 8.46 2.26
C VAL A 91 10.26 8.60 3.49
N CYS A 92 10.19 7.59 4.35
CA CYS A 92 9.36 7.61 5.55
C CYS A 92 10.11 8.16 6.76
N GLU A 93 9.43 8.99 7.56
CA GLU A 93 9.95 9.45 8.85
C GLU A 93 9.85 8.37 9.93
N LYS A 94 8.82 7.51 9.83
CA LYS A 94 8.58 6.41 10.77
C LYS A 94 8.24 5.14 10.01
N MET A 95 8.87 4.04 10.37
CA MET A 95 8.51 2.72 9.87
C MET A 95 7.53 2.05 10.82
N LEU A 96 6.61 1.27 10.26
CA LEU A 96 5.58 0.51 10.97
C LEU A 96 5.78 -0.99 10.70
N PRO A 97 6.76 -1.64 11.35
CA PRO A 97 7.13 -3.02 11.04
C PRO A 97 6.00 -4.04 11.26
N GLY A 98 5.04 -3.74 12.15
CA GLY A 98 3.90 -4.60 12.41
C GLY A 98 3.04 -4.90 11.18
N PHE A 99 2.96 -3.99 10.22
CA PHE A 99 2.26 -4.24 8.95
C PHE A 99 2.92 -5.40 8.17
N GLY A 100 4.23 -5.34 7.97
CA GLY A 100 4.98 -6.39 7.29
C GLY A 100 4.95 -7.72 8.03
N GLU A 101 5.05 -7.70 9.35
CA GLU A 101 4.97 -8.89 10.21
C GLU A 101 3.62 -9.60 10.01
N LEU A 102 2.51 -8.87 10.08
CA LEU A 102 1.17 -9.44 9.92
C LEU A 102 0.94 -9.94 8.49
N MET A 103 1.30 -9.16 7.48
CA MET A 103 1.16 -9.57 6.09
C MET A 103 1.93 -10.85 5.78
N ARG A 104 3.18 -10.96 6.22
CA ARG A 104 3.97 -12.19 6.08
C ARG A 104 3.37 -13.36 6.83
N SER A 105 2.91 -13.16 8.05
CA SER A 105 2.25 -14.19 8.85
C SER A 105 1.02 -14.78 8.16
N VAL A 106 0.20 -13.93 7.58
CA VAL A 106 -1.00 -14.37 6.82
C VAL A 106 -0.60 -15.11 5.55
N SER A 107 0.33 -14.55 4.77
CA SER A 107 0.76 -15.16 3.51
C SER A 107 1.46 -16.51 3.69
N LEU A 108 2.17 -16.72 4.79
CA LEU A 108 2.82 -18.00 5.13
C LEU A 108 1.84 -19.15 5.31
N LYS A 109 0.58 -18.88 5.57
CA LYS A 109 -0.47 -19.93 5.63
C LYS A 109 -0.74 -20.56 4.27
N TYR A 110 -0.42 -19.86 3.20
CA TYR A 110 -0.69 -20.28 1.82
C TYR A 110 0.58 -20.64 1.05
N VAL A 111 1.66 -19.90 1.24
CA VAL A 111 2.87 -19.98 0.42
C VAL A 111 4.12 -19.90 1.29
N PRO A 112 4.96 -20.97 1.35
CA PRO A 112 6.18 -20.96 2.16
C PRO A 112 7.18 -19.87 1.76
N THR A 113 7.21 -19.47 0.49
CA THR A 113 8.10 -18.43 -0.03
C THR A 113 7.72 -17.02 0.40
N ALA A 114 6.59 -16.84 1.08
CA ALA A 114 6.25 -15.56 1.71
C ALA A 114 7.30 -15.08 2.73
N ILE A 115 8.10 -15.99 3.28
CA ILE A 115 9.24 -15.65 4.14
C ILE A 115 10.27 -14.76 3.45
N LEU A 116 10.32 -14.77 2.11
CA LEU A 116 11.23 -13.95 1.31
C LEU A 116 10.70 -12.53 1.06
N SER A 117 9.44 -12.26 1.38
CA SER A 117 8.85 -10.93 1.22
C SER A 117 9.45 -9.96 2.24
N ARG A 118 9.85 -8.81 1.76
CA ARG A 118 10.40 -7.72 2.57
C ARG A 118 9.43 -6.53 2.64
N GLN A 119 8.18 -6.76 2.28
CA GLN A 119 7.13 -5.73 2.32
C GLN A 119 7.01 -5.12 3.71
N SER A 120 6.75 -3.82 3.77
CA SER A 120 6.67 -3.04 5.00
C SER A 120 5.62 -1.93 4.86
N ALA A 121 5.57 -1.07 5.86
CA ALA A 121 4.78 0.14 5.84
C ALA A 121 5.49 1.24 6.61
N GLY A 122 5.16 2.49 6.31
CA GLY A 122 5.73 3.63 7.00
C GLY A 122 4.87 4.88 6.84
N ILE A 123 5.26 5.93 7.52
CA ILE A 123 4.58 7.23 7.54
C ILE A 123 5.48 8.27 6.91
N ARG A 124 4.92 9.03 5.96
CA ARG A 124 5.50 10.27 5.46
C ARG A 124 4.47 11.38 5.59
N GLY A 125 4.76 12.39 6.43
CA GLY A 125 3.82 13.47 6.69
C GLY A 125 2.47 12.94 7.16
N LYS A 126 1.41 13.21 6.39
CA LYS A 126 0.05 12.71 6.65
C LYS A 126 -0.32 11.50 5.80
N SER A 127 0.63 10.85 5.17
CA SER A 127 0.43 9.68 4.32
C SER A 127 0.88 8.40 5.01
N LEU A 128 0.02 7.40 5.03
CA LEU A 128 0.40 6.02 5.33
C LEU A 128 0.80 5.34 4.01
N ILE A 129 2.00 4.78 3.98
CA ILE A 129 2.54 4.04 2.82
C ILE A 129 2.59 2.56 3.16
N ILE A 130 1.98 1.70 2.33
CA ILE A 130 1.96 0.25 2.52
C ILE A 130 2.51 -0.44 1.27
N ASN A 131 3.49 -1.32 1.44
CA ASN A 131 3.96 -2.19 0.36
C ASN A 131 3.12 -3.47 0.32
N LEU A 132 2.62 -3.83 -0.86
CA LEU A 132 1.88 -5.08 -1.08
C LEU A 132 2.61 -6.02 -2.02
N PRO A 133 2.32 -7.33 -1.96
CA PRO A 133 2.85 -8.30 -2.92
C PRO A 133 2.28 -8.08 -4.32
N GLY A 134 2.84 -8.78 -5.32
CA GLY A 134 2.45 -8.56 -6.71
C GLY A 134 1.20 -9.31 -7.19
N LYS A 135 0.81 -10.41 -6.55
CA LYS A 135 -0.31 -11.24 -7.02
C LYS A 135 -1.65 -10.75 -6.46
N PRO A 136 -2.73 -10.62 -7.28
CA PRO A 136 -4.03 -10.13 -6.84
C PRO A 136 -4.61 -10.85 -5.63
N LYS A 137 -4.51 -12.18 -5.57
CA LYS A 137 -4.97 -12.96 -4.41
C LYS A 137 -4.22 -12.59 -3.13
N SER A 138 -2.89 -12.47 -3.21
CA SER A 138 -2.05 -12.08 -2.06
C SER A 138 -2.28 -10.63 -1.65
N ILE A 139 -2.57 -9.74 -2.60
CA ILE A 139 -2.96 -8.35 -2.35
C ILE A 139 -4.21 -8.30 -1.48
N ARG A 140 -5.26 -9.03 -1.85
CA ARG A 140 -6.51 -9.10 -1.08
C ARG A 140 -6.27 -9.65 0.33
N GLU A 141 -5.56 -10.75 0.45
CA GLU A 141 -5.24 -11.38 1.74
C GLU A 141 -4.46 -10.42 2.66
N CYS A 142 -3.48 -9.72 2.13
CA CYS A 142 -2.69 -8.74 2.89
C CYS A 142 -3.52 -7.52 3.30
N LEU A 143 -4.29 -6.95 2.38
CA LEU A 143 -5.15 -5.80 2.70
C LEU A 143 -6.22 -6.15 3.73
N GLU A 144 -6.86 -7.30 3.60
CA GLU A 144 -7.83 -7.77 4.59
C GLU A 144 -7.23 -7.88 5.99
N ALA A 145 -5.97 -8.35 6.08
CA ALA A 145 -5.27 -8.49 7.34
C ALA A 145 -4.94 -7.14 8.00
N VAL A 146 -4.45 -6.15 7.24
CA VAL A 146 -3.92 -4.90 7.81
C VAL A 146 -4.93 -3.75 7.80
N PHE A 147 -5.92 -3.76 6.92
CA PHE A 147 -6.89 -2.68 6.80
C PHE A 147 -7.63 -2.35 8.10
N PRO A 148 -7.90 -3.31 9.02
CA PRO A 148 -8.49 -2.99 10.33
C PRO A 148 -7.78 -1.88 11.09
N ALA A 149 -6.46 -1.72 10.92
CA ALA A 149 -5.67 -0.68 11.57
C ALA A 149 -5.47 0.59 10.70
N VAL A 150 -5.75 0.54 9.41
CA VAL A 150 -5.45 1.62 8.46
C VAL A 150 -6.21 2.91 8.81
N PRO A 151 -7.53 2.91 9.02
CA PRO A 151 -8.25 4.15 9.32
C PRO A 151 -7.74 4.85 10.58
N TYR A 152 -7.50 4.09 11.64
CA TYR A 152 -7.00 4.68 12.89
C TYR A 152 -5.57 5.21 12.76
N CYS A 153 -4.71 4.53 12.00
CA CYS A 153 -3.37 5.04 11.71
C CYS A 153 -3.44 6.39 10.99
N ILE A 154 -4.32 6.52 9.99
CA ILE A 154 -4.51 7.76 9.24
C ILE A 154 -5.10 8.87 10.14
N ASP A 155 -6.02 8.54 11.05
CA ASP A 155 -6.49 9.50 12.06
C ASP A 155 -5.34 10.05 12.91
N LEU A 156 -4.43 9.19 13.37
CA LEU A 156 -3.30 9.57 14.22
C LEU A 156 -2.29 10.49 13.54
N ILE A 157 -2.18 10.42 12.22
CA ILE A 157 -1.29 11.27 11.42
C ILE A 157 -2.04 12.46 10.80
N GLU A 158 -3.26 12.73 11.26
CA GLU A 158 -4.10 13.85 10.82
C GLU A 158 -4.44 13.83 9.31
N GLY A 159 -4.60 12.63 8.75
CA GLY A 159 -5.11 12.42 7.40
C GLY A 159 -6.64 12.45 7.34
N GLY A 160 -7.20 12.11 6.19
CA GLY A 160 -8.64 12.09 5.96
C GLY A 160 -9.35 11.00 6.77
N TYR A 161 -10.53 11.31 7.31
CA TYR A 161 -11.32 10.34 8.07
C TYR A 161 -11.97 9.31 7.14
N ILE A 162 -11.56 8.06 7.27
CA ILE A 162 -12.08 6.94 6.46
C ILE A 162 -13.33 6.36 7.11
N HIS A 163 -14.43 6.38 6.39
CA HIS A 163 -15.64 5.63 6.69
C HIS A 163 -15.55 4.26 6.04
N ALA A 164 -15.38 3.23 6.85
CA ALA A 164 -15.25 1.86 6.35
C ALA A 164 -16.61 1.23 6.06
N ASN A 165 -16.65 0.39 5.02
CA ASN A 165 -17.78 -0.45 4.70
C ASN A 165 -17.79 -1.67 5.64
N THR A 166 -18.50 -1.56 6.75
CA THR A 166 -18.55 -2.60 7.79
C THR A 166 -19.22 -3.90 7.35
N ALA A 167 -19.89 -3.91 6.19
CA ALA A 167 -20.38 -5.16 5.59
C ALA A 167 -19.24 -6.00 4.99
N ASN A 168 -18.14 -5.37 4.58
CA ASN A 168 -17.04 -6.02 3.89
C ASN A 168 -15.76 -6.12 4.71
N ILE A 169 -15.54 -5.19 5.66
CA ILE A 169 -14.30 -5.15 6.44
C ILE A 169 -14.57 -4.65 7.86
N HIS A 170 -13.96 -5.31 8.83
CA HIS A 170 -13.95 -4.83 10.21
C HIS A 170 -12.79 -3.88 10.41
N ILE A 171 -13.03 -2.74 11.06
CA ILE A 171 -11.99 -1.80 11.47
C ILE A 171 -12.04 -1.60 12.97
N PHE A 172 -10.92 -1.18 13.53
CA PHE A 172 -10.80 -0.90 14.96
C PHE A 172 -10.27 0.51 15.21
N ARG A 173 -11.05 1.29 15.95
CA ARG A 173 -10.61 2.57 16.53
C ARG A 173 -10.72 2.46 18.05
N PRO A 174 -9.61 2.58 18.79
CA PRO A 174 -9.66 2.58 20.25
C PRO A 174 -10.61 3.68 20.76
N LYS A 175 -11.38 3.37 21.81
CA LYS A 175 -12.13 4.41 22.51
C LYS A 175 -11.15 5.30 23.28
N ALA A 176 -11.36 6.61 23.20
CA ALA A 176 -10.61 7.57 23.98
C ALA A 176 -10.84 7.39 25.46
#